data_3a231c6d9c0db22750124bc91824abf0
#
_entry.id   3a231c6d9c0db22750124bc91824abf0
#
_cell.length_a   1.000
_cell.length_b   1.000
_cell.length_c   1.000
_cell.angle_alpha   90.00
_cell.angle_beta   90.00
_cell.angle_gamma   90.00
#
_symmetry.space_group_name_H-M   'P 1'
#
loop_
_entity.id
_entity.type
_entity.pdbx_description
1 polymer ?
#
loop_
_entity_poly.entity_id
_entity_poly.type
_entity_poly.pdbx_seq_one_letter_code
_entity_poly.pdbx_strand_id
1 'polypeptide(L)'
;MSFLSCEEMLAAARTQKISLAEAVLRSDLAESRLTEEQSRHTMRHLWHVMEATSREYDPAQRSRSGLSGGDAAKVEQAHKAGRSYGGDYLAEVTAEALKTAECNACMKRIVAAPTAGSCGVLPAVLLPLARVGEADEDAICEALYVAAGFCQVIAARATLAGAEGGCQAEVGAASAMAAAALCHLKGGTPEQCAAAAAMALGNLL
;
A
#
# COMPACT_ATOMS: atom_id res chain seq x y z
N MET A 1 8.90 17.03 -11.25
CA MET A 1 8.01 16.73 -12.39
C MET A 1 7.59 15.27 -12.23
N SER A 2 6.28 15.01 -12.03
CA SER A 2 5.74 13.66 -11.83
C SER A 2 6.01 12.77 -13.03
N PHE A 3 6.26 11.49 -12.80
CA PHE A 3 6.45 10.53 -13.88
C PHE A 3 5.13 10.28 -14.62
N LEU A 4 5.15 10.41 -15.93
CA LEU A 4 4.01 10.13 -16.78
C LEU A 4 3.98 8.68 -17.31
N SER A 5 5.08 7.94 -17.13
CA SER A 5 5.18 6.54 -17.53
C SER A 5 6.16 5.76 -16.64
N CYS A 6 5.97 4.42 -16.59
CA CYS A 6 6.95 3.55 -15.95
C CYS A 6 8.33 3.67 -16.60
N GLU A 7 8.39 3.85 -17.92
CA GLU A 7 9.66 3.99 -18.65
C GLU A 7 10.45 5.21 -18.16
N GLU A 8 9.80 6.37 -18.00
CA GLU A 8 10.44 7.58 -17.45
C GLU A 8 10.97 7.35 -16.03
N MET A 9 10.15 6.74 -15.17
CA MET A 9 10.53 6.45 -13.79
C MET A 9 11.73 5.49 -13.70
N LEU A 10 11.72 4.42 -14.49
CA LEU A 10 12.81 3.45 -14.58
C LEU A 10 14.06 4.05 -15.19
N ALA A 11 13.92 4.88 -16.25
CA ALA A 11 15.03 5.57 -16.88
C ALA A 11 15.70 6.58 -15.92
N ALA A 12 14.92 7.29 -15.11
CA ALA A 12 15.46 8.19 -14.10
C ALA A 12 16.33 7.46 -13.07
N ALA A 13 15.86 6.34 -12.53
CA ALA A 13 16.62 5.51 -11.60
C ALA A 13 17.93 5.00 -12.24
N ARG A 14 17.85 4.46 -13.46
CA ARG A 14 19.02 3.94 -14.20
C ARG A 14 20.04 5.02 -14.54
N THR A 15 19.60 6.14 -15.09
CA THR A 15 20.50 7.22 -15.55
C THR A 15 21.23 7.85 -14.36
N GLN A 16 20.55 8.04 -13.25
CA GLN A 16 21.12 8.62 -12.04
C GLN A 16 21.86 7.58 -11.17
N LYS A 17 21.74 6.28 -11.47
CA LYS A 17 22.31 5.15 -10.70
C LYS A 17 21.84 5.18 -9.23
N ILE A 18 20.59 5.43 -9.02
CA ILE A 18 19.92 5.47 -7.69
C ILE A 18 18.83 4.43 -7.62
N SER A 19 18.33 4.16 -6.39
CA SER A 19 17.19 3.28 -6.18
C SER A 19 15.90 3.87 -6.79
N LEU A 20 14.92 3.01 -7.05
CA LEU A 20 13.62 3.45 -7.53
C LEU A 20 12.93 4.36 -6.51
N ALA A 21 13.04 4.02 -5.21
CA ALA A 21 12.53 4.83 -4.11
C ALA A 21 13.13 6.25 -4.12
N GLU A 22 14.45 6.34 -4.28
CA GLU A 22 15.17 7.61 -4.35
C GLU A 22 14.77 8.43 -5.59
N ALA A 23 14.56 7.78 -6.73
CA ALA A 23 14.10 8.47 -7.95
C ALA A 23 12.70 9.09 -7.74
N VAL A 24 11.80 8.36 -7.08
CA VAL A 24 10.46 8.86 -6.74
C VAL A 24 10.54 9.99 -5.71
N LEU A 25 11.34 9.85 -4.66
CA LEU A 25 11.56 10.90 -3.67
C LEU A 25 12.06 12.21 -4.34
N ARG A 26 13.07 12.13 -5.21
CA ARG A 26 13.58 13.32 -5.93
C ARG A 26 12.53 13.96 -6.82
N SER A 27 11.70 13.14 -7.46
CA SER A 27 10.57 13.64 -8.25
C SER A 27 9.56 14.38 -7.38
N ASP A 28 9.22 13.83 -6.21
CA ASP A 28 8.34 14.48 -5.23
C ASP A 28 8.91 15.83 -4.75
N LEU A 29 10.18 15.87 -4.35
CA LEU A 29 10.84 17.09 -3.90
C LEU A 29 10.86 18.19 -4.96
N ALA A 30 10.99 17.84 -6.23
CA ALA A 30 10.98 18.80 -7.33
C ALA A 30 9.59 19.45 -7.52
N GLU A 31 8.51 18.81 -7.10
CA GLU A 31 7.14 19.31 -7.21
C GLU A 31 6.61 19.94 -5.93
N SER A 32 6.77 19.23 -4.81
CA SER A 32 6.16 19.61 -3.52
C SER A 32 6.83 20.82 -2.87
N ARG A 33 8.05 21.17 -3.28
CA ARG A 33 8.89 22.20 -2.63
C ARG A 33 9.23 21.87 -1.16
N LEU A 34 9.05 20.63 -0.74
CA LEU A 34 9.43 20.15 0.57
C LEU A 34 10.94 19.89 0.60
N THR A 35 11.52 19.92 1.80
CA THR A 35 12.85 19.36 2.00
C THR A 35 12.78 17.83 2.06
N GLU A 36 13.90 17.16 1.81
CA GLU A 36 13.96 15.70 1.93
C GLU A 36 13.54 15.23 3.33
N GLU A 37 14.00 15.91 4.38
CA GLU A 37 13.62 15.62 5.76
C GLU A 37 12.10 15.69 5.97
N GLN A 38 11.45 16.73 5.43
CA GLN A 38 10.00 16.91 5.52
C GLN A 38 9.24 15.81 4.77
N SER A 39 9.67 15.44 3.55
CA SER A 39 9.04 14.37 2.79
C SER A 39 9.20 13.02 3.52
N ARG A 40 10.40 12.66 3.97
CA ARG A 40 10.64 11.44 4.74
C ARG A 40 9.87 11.41 6.06
N HIS A 41 9.81 12.53 6.78
CA HIS A 41 8.98 12.64 7.99
C HIS A 41 7.51 12.39 7.71
N THR A 42 6.99 12.96 6.62
CA THR A 42 5.60 12.74 6.19
C THR A 42 5.36 11.25 5.85
N MET A 43 6.27 10.61 5.14
CA MET A 43 6.14 9.20 4.80
C MET A 43 6.13 8.30 6.04
N ARG A 44 7.05 8.53 7.00
CA ARG A 44 7.05 7.82 8.29
C ARG A 44 5.75 8.06 9.07
N HIS A 45 5.25 9.29 9.06
CA HIS A 45 3.97 9.59 9.69
C HIS A 45 2.81 8.79 9.08
N LEU A 46 2.75 8.67 7.75
CA LEU A 46 1.75 7.84 7.08
C LEU A 46 1.88 6.36 7.49
N TRP A 47 3.11 5.84 7.54
CA TRP A 47 3.35 4.50 8.03
C TRP A 47 2.86 4.29 9.46
N HIS A 48 3.22 5.18 10.38
CA HIS A 48 2.76 5.11 11.77
C HIS A 48 1.22 5.18 11.90
N VAL A 49 0.54 5.88 11.02
CA VAL A 49 -0.94 5.87 10.97
C VAL A 49 -1.46 4.50 10.52
N MET A 50 -0.84 3.85 9.54
CA MET A 50 -1.22 2.49 9.12
C MET A 50 -1.05 1.49 10.27
N GLU A 51 0.08 1.55 10.99
CA GLU A 51 0.32 0.72 12.18
C GLU A 51 -0.70 0.98 13.29
N ALA A 52 -0.96 2.26 13.58
CA ALA A 52 -1.91 2.65 14.61
C ALA A 52 -3.34 2.16 14.27
N THR A 53 -3.75 2.27 13.00
CA THR A 53 -5.05 1.77 12.54
C THR A 53 -5.23 0.29 12.86
N SER A 54 -4.22 -0.53 12.58
CA SER A 54 -4.27 -1.96 12.89
C SER A 54 -4.26 -2.24 14.40
N ARG A 55 -3.40 -1.55 15.14
CA ARG A 55 -3.26 -1.73 16.59
C ARG A 55 -4.52 -1.32 17.36
N GLU A 56 -5.21 -0.28 16.90
CA GLU A 56 -6.40 0.29 17.52
C GLU A 56 -7.70 -0.32 16.99
N TYR A 57 -7.60 -1.41 16.23
CA TYR A 57 -8.76 -2.16 15.77
C TYR A 57 -9.54 -2.72 16.95
N ASP A 58 -10.86 -2.52 16.94
CA ASP A 58 -11.79 -3.03 17.94
C ASP A 58 -12.78 -4.01 17.29
N PRO A 59 -12.69 -5.31 17.58
CA PRO A 59 -13.57 -6.33 16.99
C PRO A 59 -15.03 -6.19 17.40
N ALA A 60 -15.34 -5.45 18.47
CA ALA A 60 -16.72 -5.21 18.93
C ALA A 60 -17.38 -4.05 18.19
N GLN A 61 -16.57 -3.17 17.59
CA GLN A 61 -17.10 -1.98 16.90
C GLN A 61 -17.84 -2.37 15.62
N ARG A 62 -18.90 -1.64 15.33
CA ARG A 62 -19.68 -1.78 14.07
C ARG A 62 -19.81 -0.43 13.39
N SER A 63 -19.87 -0.47 12.06
CA SER A 63 -20.21 0.71 11.27
C SER A 63 -21.60 1.23 11.64
N ARG A 64 -21.86 2.50 11.29
CA ARG A 64 -23.17 3.12 11.55
C ARG A 64 -24.36 2.35 10.97
N SER A 65 -24.14 1.67 9.83
CA SER A 65 -25.16 0.82 9.21
C SER A 65 -25.32 -0.55 9.89
N GLY A 66 -24.39 -0.95 10.75
CA GLY A 66 -24.31 -2.29 11.32
C GLY A 66 -23.80 -3.39 10.38
N LEU A 67 -23.51 -3.05 9.11
CA LEU A 67 -23.14 -4.03 8.08
C LEU A 67 -21.67 -4.43 8.09
N SER A 68 -20.78 -3.62 8.70
CA SER A 68 -19.34 -3.85 8.69
C SER A 68 -18.79 -3.81 10.11
N GLY A 69 -17.81 -4.68 10.40
CA GLY A 69 -17.09 -4.79 11.65
C GLY A 69 -17.05 -6.20 12.22
N GLY A 70 -15.91 -6.57 12.81
CA GLY A 70 -15.68 -7.85 13.50
C GLY A 70 -15.29 -9.03 12.59
N ASP A 71 -15.20 -8.85 11.28
CA ASP A 71 -14.86 -9.95 10.37
C ASP A 71 -13.36 -10.24 10.37
N ALA A 72 -12.50 -9.24 10.55
CA ALA A 72 -11.08 -9.45 10.74
C ALA A 72 -10.80 -10.39 11.94
N ALA A 73 -11.46 -10.20 13.05
CA ALA A 73 -11.31 -11.06 14.22
C ALA A 73 -11.76 -12.52 13.94
N LYS A 74 -12.78 -12.72 13.10
CA LYS A 74 -13.20 -14.07 12.67
C LYS A 74 -12.11 -14.74 11.84
N VAL A 75 -11.45 -14.00 10.95
CA VAL A 75 -10.31 -14.52 10.16
C VAL A 75 -9.17 -14.91 11.07
N GLU A 76 -8.79 -14.06 12.03
CA GLU A 76 -7.75 -14.39 13.01
C GLU A 76 -8.09 -15.62 13.84
N GLN A 77 -9.35 -15.75 14.28
CA GLN A 77 -9.81 -16.94 15.03
C GLN A 77 -9.78 -18.20 14.17
N ALA A 78 -10.19 -18.11 12.89
CA ALA A 78 -10.13 -19.23 11.96
C ALA A 78 -8.69 -19.67 11.72
N HIS A 79 -7.77 -18.71 11.59
CA HIS A 79 -6.34 -18.99 11.44
C HIS A 79 -5.76 -19.69 12.67
N LYS A 80 -5.98 -19.16 13.87
CA LYS A 80 -5.56 -19.77 15.15
C LYS A 80 -6.12 -21.17 15.36
N ALA A 81 -7.29 -21.46 14.79
CA ALA A 81 -7.91 -22.80 14.82
C ALA A 81 -7.44 -23.73 13.69
N GLY A 82 -6.41 -23.34 12.91
CA GLY A 82 -5.88 -24.15 11.80
C GLY A 82 -6.83 -24.30 10.60
N ARG A 83 -7.79 -23.38 10.43
CA ARG A 83 -8.82 -23.42 9.38
C ARG A 83 -8.57 -22.44 8.23
N SER A 84 -7.39 -21.82 8.19
CA SER A 84 -7.00 -20.95 7.07
C SER A 84 -6.24 -21.72 6.00
N TYR A 85 -6.32 -21.23 4.76
CA TYR A 85 -5.52 -21.71 3.63
C TYR A 85 -4.45 -20.68 3.27
N GLY A 86 -3.29 -21.11 2.76
CA GLY A 86 -2.24 -20.21 2.25
C GLY A 86 -1.16 -19.83 3.26
N GLY A 87 -1.17 -20.41 4.48
CA GLY A 87 -0.14 -20.19 5.50
C GLY A 87 -0.33 -18.87 6.28
N ASP A 88 0.61 -18.62 7.20
CA ASP A 88 0.50 -17.55 8.20
C ASP A 88 0.47 -16.15 7.57
N TYR A 89 1.37 -15.88 6.63
CA TYR A 89 1.45 -14.57 5.98
C TYR A 89 0.13 -14.19 5.27
N LEU A 90 -0.45 -15.11 4.49
CA LEU A 90 -1.68 -14.80 3.76
C LEU A 90 -2.89 -14.63 4.71
N ALA A 91 -2.93 -15.37 5.81
CA ALA A 91 -3.95 -15.19 6.84
C ALA A 91 -3.84 -13.81 7.51
N GLU A 92 -2.61 -13.37 7.84
CA GLU A 92 -2.36 -12.04 8.39
C GLU A 92 -2.69 -10.93 7.38
N VAL A 93 -2.26 -11.05 6.12
CA VAL A 93 -2.63 -10.11 5.05
C VAL A 93 -4.15 -9.95 4.96
N THR A 94 -4.89 -11.05 4.99
CA THR A 94 -6.35 -11.02 4.93
C THR A 94 -6.96 -10.31 6.16
N ALA A 95 -6.47 -10.62 7.35
CA ALA A 95 -6.93 -9.98 8.58
C ALA A 95 -6.63 -8.48 8.60
N GLU A 96 -5.43 -8.06 8.20
CA GLU A 96 -5.02 -6.65 8.16
C GLU A 96 -5.81 -5.83 7.13
N ALA A 97 -6.09 -6.40 5.96
CA ALA A 97 -6.96 -5.78 4.97
C ALA A 97 -8.34 -5.48 5.55
N LEU A 98 -8.94 -6.47 6.22
CA LEU A 98 -10.25 -6.33 6.86
C LEU A 98 -10.21 -5.34 8.03
N LYS A 99 -9.20 -5.38 8.90
CA LYS A 99 -9.06 -4.42 10.03
C LYS A 99 -9.11 -2.98 9.53
N THR A 100 -8.32 -2.68 8.51
CA THR A 100 -8.25 -1.32 7.96
C THR A 100 -9.58 -0.93 7.29
N ALA A 101 -10.18 -1.83 6.51
CA ALA A 101 -11.48 -1.59 5.88
C ALA A 101 -12.60 -1.37 6.91
N GLU A 102 -12.63 -2.16 7.98
CA GLU A 102 -13.60 -2.01 9.07
C GLU A 102 -13.37 -0.72 9.87
N CYS A 103 -12.11 -0.34 10.13
CA CYS A 103 -11.77 0.94 10.72
C CYS A 103 -12.27 2.11 9.85
N ASN A 104 -12.08 2.04 8.53
CA ASN A 104 -12.61 3.04 7.59
C ASN A 104 -14.15 3.10 7.66
N ALA A 105 -14.84 1.95 7.61
CA ALA A 105 -16.30 1.88 7.72
C ALA A 105 -16.83 2.41 9.06
N CYS A 106 -16.03 2.31 10.11
CA CYS A 106 -16.33 2.85 11.46
C CYS A 106 -15.87 4.29 11.65
N MET A 107 -15.48 5.00 10.57
CA MET A 107 -15.06 6.41 10.61
C MET A 107 -13.80 6.67 11.46
N LYS A 108 -12.94 5.66 11.62
CA LYS A 108 -11.64 5.83 12.27
C LYS A 108 -10.63 6.42 11.29
N ARG A 109 -9.51 6.87 11.84
CA ARG A 109 -8.39 7.37 11.06
C ARG A 109 -7.77 6.24 10.24
N ILE A 110 -7.59 6.46 8.94
CA ILE A 110 -6.89 5.59 8.00
C ILE A 110 -5.99 6.42 7.07
N VAL A 111 -5.11 5.75 6.35
CA VAL A 111 -4.39 6.36 5.22
C VAL A 111 -5.10 5.99 3.93
N ALA A 112 -5.51 6.98 3.15
CA ALA A 112 -6.02 6.76 1.80
C ALA A 112 -4.84 6.48 0.85
N ALA A 113 -4.73 5.25 0.34
CA ALA A 113 -3.61 4.83 -0.51
C ALA A 113 -4.07 3.85 -1.61
N PRO A 114 -4.38 4.36 -2.82
CA PRO A 114 -4.48 5.77 -3.20
C PRO A 114 -5.78 6.43 -2.76
N THR A 115 -6.83 5.67 -2.44
CA THR A 115 -8.14 6.16 -2.02
C THR A 115 -8.57 5.54 -0.71
N ALA A 116 -9.61 6.10 -0.07
CA ALA A 116 -10.19 5.53 1.14
C ALA A 116 -10.81 4.13 0.89
N GLY A 117 -11.33 3.88 -0.32
CA GLY A 117 -11.92 2.58 -0.69
C GLY A 117 -10.90 1.45 -0.78
N SER A 118 -9.63 1.75 -0.98
CA SER A 118 -8.54 0.78 -1.06
C SER A 118 -7.51 0.89 0.08
N CYS A 119 -7.85 1.60 1.14
CA CYS A 119 -6.94 1.92 2.26
C CYS A 119 -6.34 0.70 2.96
N GLY A 120 -6.96 -0.47 2.84
CA GLY A 120 -6.51 -1.71 3.46
C GLY A 120 -5.39 -2.43 2.71
N VAL A 121 -5.16 -2.14 1.43
CA VAL A 121 -4.30 -2.98 0.57
C VAL A 121 -2.82 -2.84 0.94
N LEU A 122 -2.28 -1.63 1.01
CA LEU A 122 -0.88 -1.42 1.38
C LEU A 122 -0.55 -1.88 2.80
N PRO A 123 -1.30 -1.48 3.85
CA PRO A 123 -1.00 -1.95 5.20
C PRO A 123 -1.16 -3.47 5.34
N ALA A 124 -2.09 -4.10 4.62
CA ALA A 124 -2.25 -5.55 4.64
C ALA A 124 -0.98 -6.29 4.21
N VAL A 125 -0.31 -5.82 3.17
CA VAL A 125 0.91 -6.44 2.65
C VAL A 125 2.14 -6.10 3.50
N LEU A 126 2.24 -4.86 4.00
CA LEU A 126 3.45 -4.35 4.64
C LEU A 126 3.53 -4.65 6.15
N LEU A 127 2.39 -4.58 6.88
CA LEU A 127 2.38 -4.78 8.33
C LEU A 127 2.88 -6.16 8.78
N PRO A 128 2.49 -7.28 8.14
CA PRO A 128 3.02 -8.59 8.52
C PRO A 128 4.54 -8.67 8.39
N LEU A 129 5.13 -8.09 7.34
CA LEU A 129 6.58 -8.09 7.10
C LEU A 129 7.34 -7.30 8.18
N ALA A 130 6.81 -6.13 8.55
CA ALA A 130 7.39 -5.32 9.62
C ALA A 130 7.33 -6.05 10.98
N ARG A 131 6.23 -6.75 11.28
CA ARG A 131 6.06 -7.48 12.55
C ARG A 131 7.01 -8.65 12.72
N VAL A 132 7.30 -9.36 11.66
CA VAL A 132 8.25 -10.49 11.72
C VAL A 132 9.71 -10.04 11.55
N GLY A 133 9.96 -8.74 11.43
CA GLY A 133 11.31 -8.17 11.29
C GLY A 133 11.96 -8.41 9.92
N GLU A 134 11.17 -8.74 8.90
CA GLU A 134 11.67 -8.86 7.52
C GLU A 134 11.90 -7.51 6.84
N ALA A 135 11.32 -6.44 7.36
CA ALA A 135 11.55 -5.07 6.91
C ALA A 135 11.50 -4.12 8.11
N ASP A 136 12.51 -3.27 8.23
CA ASP A 136 12.52 -2.17 9.19
C ASP A 136 11.72 -0.95 8.67
N GLU A 137 11.57 0.06 9.50
CA GLU A 137 10.79 1.26 9.16
C GLU A 137 11.35 2.00 7.93
N ASP A 138 12.67 2.08 7.80
CA ASP A 138 13.28 2.77 6.67
C ASP A 138 13.03 2.01 5.36
N ALA A 139 13.16 0.69 5.36
CA ALA A 139 12.84 -0.16 4.21
C ALA A 139 11.35 -0.06 3.82
N ILE A 140 10.44 -0.06 4.80
CA ILE A 140 9.01 0.15 4.55
C ILE A 140 8.76 1.53 3.92
N CYS A 141 9.39 2.59 4.44
CA CYS A 141 9.25 3.92 3.87
C CYS A 141 9.77 3.99 2.42
N GLU A 142 10.88 3.33 2.10
CA GLU A 142 11.36 3.22 0.72
C GLU A 142 10.35 2.47 -0.17
N ALA A 143 9.78 1.38 0.31
CA ALA A 143 8.74 0.65 -0.41
C ALA A 143 7.47 1.49 -0.63
N LEU A 144 7.10 2.35 0.31
CA LEU A 144 5.99 3.30 0.16
C LEU A 144 6.29 4.38 -0.90
N TYR A 145 7.54 4.86 -1.03
CA TYR A 145 7.92 5.71 -2.16
C TYR A 145 7.79 4.98 -3.50
N VAL A 146 8.23 3.73 -3.58
CA VAL A 146 8.04 2.90 -4.79
C VAL A 146 6.56 2.78 -5.11
N ALA A 147 5.73 2.44 -4.14
CA ALA A 147 4.27 2.38 -4.30
C ALA A 147 3.69 3.71 -4.82
N ALA A 148 4.11 4.84 -4.25
CA ALA A 148 3.68 6.17 -4.67
C ALA A 148 4.07 6.48 -6.12
N GLY A 149 5.26 6.07 -6.57
CA GLY A 149 5.71 6.24 -7.94
C GLY A 149 4.82 5.51 -8.95
N PHE A 150 4.45 4.26 -8.66
CA PHE A 150 3.51 3.52 -9.52
C PHE A 150 2.11 4.13 -9.48
N CYS A 151 1.65 4.64 -8.33
CA CYS A 151 0.41 5.38 -8.22
C CYS A 151 0.39 6.63 -9.11
N GLN A 152 1.47 7.41 -9.12
CA GLN A 152 1.59 8.60 -9.99
C GLN A 152 1.43 8.23 -11.47
N VAL A 153 2.09 7.17 -11.91
CA VAL A 153 1.99 6.71 -13.31
C VAL A 153 0.55 6.27 -13.65
N ILE A 154 -0.12 5.55 -12.74
CA ILE A 154 -1.52 5.14 -12.93
C ILE A 154 -2.41 6.38 -12.98
N ALA A 155 -2.27 7.31 -12.04
CA ALA A 155 -3.05 8.54 -11.98
C ALA A 155 -2.88 9.44 -13.23
N ALA A 156 -1.70 9.42 -13.85
CA ALA A 156 -1.42 10.17 -15.07
C ALA A 156 -2.10 9.57 -16.32
N ARG A 157 -2.49 8.29 -16.28
CA ARG A 157 -2.99 7.55 -17.45
C ARG A 157 -4.41 7.01 -17.30
N ALA A 158 -4.92 6.97 -16.08
CA ALA A 158 -6.22 6.41 -15.74
C ALA A 158 -6.82 7.17 -14.55
N THR A 159 -8.11 6.91 -14.27
CA THR A 159 -8.73 7.42 -13.05
C THR A 159 -8.38 6.54 -11.85
N LEU A 160 -8.24 7.16 -10.68
CA LEU A 160 -8.19 6.49 -9.39
C LEU A 160 -9.55 6.52 -8.67
N ALA A 161 -10.51 7.26 -9.23
CA ALA A 161 -11.79 7.50 -8.59
C ALA A 161 -12.76 6.32 -8.81
N GLY A 162 -13.22 5.71 -7.71
CA GLY A 162 -14.23 4.64 -7.79
C GLY A 162 -15.54 5.07 -8.43
N ALA A 163 -15.87 6.36 -8.35
CA ALA A 163 -17.05 6.93 -9.01
C ALA A 163 -16.97 6.91 -10.54
N GLU A 164 -15.77 6.91 -11.12
CA GLU A 164 -15.55 6.90 -12.57
C GLU A 164 -15.19 5.50 -13.08
N GLY A 165 -14.22 4.85 -12.42
CA GLY A 165 -13.66 3.57 -12.86
C GLY A 165 -14.13 2.36 -12.05
N GLY A 166 -15.05 2.56 -11.09
CA GLY A 166 -15.51 1.51 -10.19
C GLY A 166 -14.47 1.11 -9.13
N CYS A 167 -14.82 0.11 -8.33
CA CYS A 167 -13.93 -0.38 -7.25
C CYS A 167 -12.59 -0.90 -7.79
N GLN A 168 -12.55 -1.38 -9.04
CA GLN A 168 -11.31 -1.87 -9.66
C GLN A 168 -10.30 -0.77 -9.92
N ALA A 169 -10.71 0.47 -10.20
CA ALA A 169 -9.80 1.60 -10.32
C ALA A 169 -9.05 1.85 -8.99
N GLU A 170 -9.76 1.77 -7.87
CA GLU A 170 -9.17 1.96 -6.54
C GLU A 170 -8.33 0.77 -6.10
N VAL A 171 -8.94 -0.42 -6.09
CA VAL A 171 -8.30 -1.65 -5.60
C VAL A 171 -7.23 -2.13 -6.56
N GLY A 172 -7.42 -1.99 -7.88
CA GLY A 172 -6.41 -2.31 -8.89
C GLY A 172 -5.15 -1.46 -8.75
N ALA A 173 -5.33 -0.14 -8.60
CA ALA A 173 -4.20 0.76 -8.36
C ALA A 173 -3.47 0.42 -7.06
N ALA A 174 -4.19 0.22 -5.95
CA ALA A 174 -3.59 -0.15 -4.67
C ALA A 174 -2.86 -1.50 -4.73
N SER A 175 -3.41 -2.49 -5.45
CA SER A 175 -2.78 -3.80 -5.65
C SER A 175 -1.48 -3.69 -6.45
N ALA A 176 -1.46 -2.88 -7.50
CA ALA A 176 -0.24 -2.59 -8.27
C ALA A 176 0.83 -1.90 -7.39
N MET A 177 0.41 -0.93 -6.57
CA MET A 177 1.28 -0.26 -5.59
C MET A 177 1.88 -1.26 -4.60
N ALA A 178 1.05 -2.12 -4.01
CA ALA A 178 1.48 -3.11 -3.02
C ALA A 178 2.39 -4.18 -3.62
N ALA A 179 2.10 -4.64 -4.84
CA ALA A 179 2.94 -5.62 -5.52
C ALA A 179 4.33 -5.05 -5.85
N ALA A 180 4.42 -3.80 -6.30
CA ALA A 180 5.69 -3.12 -6.53
C ALA A 180 6.48 -2.92 -5.22
N ALA A 181 5.81 -2.49 -4.16
CA ALA A 181 6.41 -2.31 -2.83
C ALA A 181 6.96 -3.64 -2.28
N LEU A 182 6.18 -4.71 -2.35
CA LEU A 182 6.60 -6.04 -1.91
C LEU A 182 7.78 -6.56 -2.72
N CYS A 183 7.74 -6.39 -4.06
CA CYS A 183 8.84 -6.77 -4.94
C CYS A 183 10.12 -6.02 -4.58
N HIS A 184 10.04 -4.72 -4.32
CA HIS A 184 11.16 -3.90 -3.87
C HIS A 184 11.74 -4.41 -2.55
N LEU A 185 10.92 -4.66 -1.52
CA LEU A 185 11.34 -5.21 -0.23
C LEU A 185 12.04 -6.56 -0.35
N LYS A 186 11.67 -7.37 -1.35
CA LYS A 186 12.30 -8.66 -1.63
C LYS A 186 13.53 -8.55 -2.55
N GLY A 187 14.05 -7.35 -2.77
CA GLY A 187 15.26 -7.11 -3.54
C GLY A 187 15.07 -7.18 -5.05
N GLY A 188 13.83 -7.05 -5.52
CA GLY A 188 13.53 -7.00 -6.95
C GLY A 188 14.09 -5.78 -7.64
N THR A 189 14.49 -5.94 -8.91
CA THR A 189 14.94 -4.82 -9.74
C THR A 189 13.79 -3.85 -10.05
N PRO A 190 14.09 -2.61 -10.46
CA PRO A 190 13.05 -1.67 -10.90
C PRO A 190 12.11 -2.25 -11.97
N GLU A 191 12.66 -3.02 -12.91
CA GLU A 191 11.89 -3.69 -13.98
C GLU A 191 10.99 -4.80 -13.42
N GLN A 192 11.47 -5.54 -12.41
CA GLN A 192 10.67 -6.56 -11.72
C GLN A 192 9.54 -5.92 -10.91
N CYS A 193 9.78 -4.77 -10.26
CA CYS A 193 8.74 -4.01 -9.59
C CYS A 193 7.65 -3.56 -10.57
N ALA A 194 8.04 -3.09 -11.77
CA ALA A 194 7.09 -2.71 -12.82
C ALA A 194 6.29 -3.91 -13.33
N ALA A 195 6.94 -5.05 -13.54
CA ALA A 195 6.26 -6.29 -13.94
C ALA A 195 5.27 -6.77 -12.86
N ALA A 196 5.67 -6.74 -11.58
CA ALA A 196 4.79 -7.10 -10.46
C ALA A 196 3.55 -6.20 -10.39
N ALA A 197 3.75 -4.88 -10.52
CA ALA A 197 2.65 -3.92 -10.57
C ALA A 197 1.69 -4.21 -11.73
N ALA A 198 2.21 -4.45 -12.93
CA ALA A 198 1.41 -4.75 -14.10
C ALA A 198 0.62 -6.05 -13.96
N MET A 199 1.23 -7.12 -13.43
CA MET A 199 0.55 -8.40 -13.17
C MET A 199 -0.56 -8.25 -12.14
N ALA A 200 -0.33 -7.52 -11.05
CA ALA A 200 -1.33 -7.28 -10.02
C ALA A 200 -2.53 -6.49 -10.56
N LEU A 201 -2.25 -5.44 -11.35
CA LEU A 201 -3.30 -4.65 -12.01
C LEU A 201 -4.11 -5.50 -12.99
N GLY A 202 -3.43 -6.27 -13.86
CA GLY A 202 -4.07 -7.14 -14.85
C GLY A 202 -4.91 -8.25 -14.24
N ASN A 203 -4.61 -8.72 -13.03
CA ASN A 203 -5.38 -9.75 -12.35
C ASN A 203 -6.76 -9.28 -11.86
N LEU A 204 -7.00 -7.97 -11.82
CA LEU A 204 -8.24 -7.34 -11.35
C LEU A 204 -9.08 -6.73 -12.48
N LEU A 205 -8.68 -6.91 -13.72
CA LEU A 205 -9.40 -6.42 -14.91
C LEU A 205 -10.54 -7.37 -15.32
#